data_a8b238b612815b624d512a8dd2f5a6fe
#
_entry.id   a8b238b612815b624d512a8dd2f5a6fe
#
_cell.length_a   1.000
_cell.length_b   1.000
_cell.length_c   1.000
_cell.angle_alpha   90.00
_cell.angle_beta   90.00
_cell.angle_gamma   90.00
#
_symmetry.space_group_name_H-M   'P 1'
#
loop_
_entity.id
_entity.type
_entity.pdbx_description
1 polymer ?
#
loop_
_entity_poly.entity_id
_entity_poly.type
_entity_poly.pdbx_seq_one_letter_code
_entity_poly.pdbx_strand_id
1 'polypeptide(L)'
;MEVQHDQAKQKFYIPLENGEEALLAYHREGNVLNFAHTYVPPDSRLKGLAEKIVEAGFRYAQENNFKVIPTCPYVSQAFLRKHKEFLPLVKS
;
A
#
# COMPACT_ATOMS: atom_id res chain seq x y z
N MET A 1 -9.96 -2.07 -12.30
CA MET A 1 -8.54 -1.74 -12.22
C MET A 1 -7.86 -2.69 -11.24
N GLU A 2 -6.80 -3.31 -11.68
CA GLU A 2 -6.07 -4.24 -10.83
C GLU A 2 -4.80 -3.61 -10.28
N VAL A 3 -4.52 -3.92 -9.02
CA VAL A 3 -3.27 -3.49 -8.41
C VAL A 3 -2.15 -4.41 -8.90
N GLN A 4 -1.07 -3.81 -9.35
CA GLN A 4 0.11 -4.53 -9.78
C GLN A 4 1.23 -4.36 -8.77
N HIS A 5 2.18 -5.30 -8.76
CA HIS A 5 3.27 -5.29 -7.81
C HIS A 5 4.59 -5.37 -8.56
N ASP A 6 5.42 -4.35 -8.42
CA ASP A 6 6.77 -4.31 -8.99
C ASP A 6 7.76 -4.48 -7.85
N GLN A 7 8.26 -5.70 -7.67
CA GLN A 7 9.17 -5.99 -6.57
C GLN A 7 10.52 -5.31 -6.72
N ALA A 8 10.98 -5.15 -7.96
CA ALA A 8 12.28 -4.50 -8.18
C ALA A 8 12.25 -3.04 -7.78
N LYS A 9 11.15 -2.37 -8.07
CA LYS A 9 10.98 -0.96 -7.71
C LYS A 9 10.30 -0.77 -6.36
N GLN A 10 9.92 -1.86 -5.73
CA GLN A 10 9.30 -1.88 -4.39
C GLN A 10 8.06 -0.98 -4.34
N LYS A 11 7.11 -1.27 -5.23
CA LYS A 11 5.85 -0.53 -5.22
C LYS A 11 4.67 -1.42 -5.63
N PHE A 12 3.51 -1.11 -5.06
CA PHE A 12 2.21 -1.58 -5.57
C PHE A 12 1.60 -0.41 -6.31
N TYR A 13 0.98 -0.64 -7.46
CA TYR A 13 0.53 0.47 -8.27
C TYR A 13 -0.64 0.10 -9.17
N ILE A 14 -1.36 1.13 -9.62
CA ILE A 14 -2.41 1.01 -10.64
C ILE A 14 -2.05 2.00 -11.73
N PRO A 15 -1.77 1.53 -12.95
CA PRO A 15 -1.50 2.45 -14.06
C PRO A 15 -2.78 3.19 -14.46
N LEU A 16 -2.63 4.47 -14.79
CA LEU A 16 -3.75 5.34 -15.15
C LEU A 16 -3.65 5.72 -16.63
N GLU A 17 -4.77 6.23 -17.17
CA GLU A 17 -4.87 6.48 -18.61
C GLU A 17 -3.90 7.54 -19.14
N ASN A 18 -3.53 8.50 -18.29
CA ASN A 18 -2.68 9.61 -18.73
C ASN A 18 -1.18 9.33 -18.58
N GLY A 19 -0.80 8.07 -18.40
CA GLY A 19 0.60 7.70 -18.21
C GLY A 19 1.08 7.83 -16.78
N GLU A 20 0.24 8.32 -15.88
CA GLU A 20 0.57 8.38 -14.46
C GLU A 20 0.19 7.06 -13.79
N GLU A 21 0.49 6.98 -12.49
CA GLU A 21 0.09 5.82 -11.71
C GLU A 21 -0.24 6.23 -10.28
N ALA A 22 -1.18 5.53 -9.68
CA ALA A 22 -1.40 5.59 -8.24
C ALA A 22 -0.52 4.52 -7.62
N LEU A 23 0.13 4.81 -6.48
CA LEU A 23 1.12 3.86 -5.97
C LEU A 23 1.26 3.88 -4.45
N LEU A 24 1.75 2.77 -3.94
CA LEU A 24 2.26 2.64 -2.58
C LEU A 24 3.72 2.20 -2.69
N ALA A 25 4.63 3.06 -2.26
CA ALA A 25 6.06 2.73 -2.25
C ALA A 25 6.43 2.16 -0.89
N TYR A 26 7.24 1.12 -0.90
CA TYR A 26 7.65 0.48 0.35
C TYR A 26 9.13 0.14 0.33
N HIS A 27 9.67 -0.14 1.51
CA HIS A 27 11.03 -0.67 1.65
C HIS A 27 10.94 -2.01 2.35
N ARG A 28 11.55 -3.02 1.77
CA ARG A 28 11.59 -4.34 2.38
C ARG A 28 12.92 -4.55 3.10
N GLU A 29 12.82 -4.98 4.36
CA GLU A 29 14.00 -5.41 5.12
C GLU A 29 13.65 -6.75 5.77
N GLY A 30 14.23 -7.83 5.24
CA GLY A 30 13.92 -9.16 5.73
C GLY A 30 12.44 -9.47 5.56
N ASN A 31 11.75 -9.72 6.67
CA ASN A 31 10.33 -10.03 6.69
C ASN A 31 9.46 -8.83 7.04
N VAL A 32 9.98 -7.61 6.88
CA VAL A 32 9.28 -6.39 7.22
C VAL A 32 9.17 -5.51 5.98
N LEU A 33 7.96 -5.01 5.73
CA LEU A 33 7.68 -4.04 4.68
C LEU A 33 7.36 -2.70 5.33
N ASN A 34 8.18 -1.69 5.06
CA ASN A 34 7.90 -0.33 5.52
C ASN A 34 7.09 0.37 4.45
N PHE A 35 5.79 0.60 4.71
CA PHE A 35 4.92 1.32 3.78
C PHE A 35 5.20 2.81 3.93
N ALA A 36 6.09 3.32 3.08
CA ALA A 36 6.69 4.63 3.28
C ALA A 36 5.87 5.77 2.70
N HIS A 37 5.22 5.56 1.55
CA HIS A 37 4.60 6.66 0.83
C HIS A 37 3.47 6.16 -0.06
N THR A 38 2.35 6.89 -0.06
CA THR A 38 1.20 6.60 -0.92
C THR A 38 0.94 7.83 -1.77
N TYR A 39 0.72 7.64 -3.08
CA TYR A 39 0.43 8.74 -3.98
C TYR A 39 -0.70 8.38 -4.93
N VAL A 40 -1.67 9.29 -5.04
CA VAL A 40 -2.75 9.19 -6.02
C VAL A 40 -2.84 10.55 -6.72
N PRO A 41 -2.76 10.60 -8.06
CA PRO A 41 -2.90 11.87 -8.77
C PRO A 41 -4.23 12.55 -8.45
N PRO A 42 -4.25 13.89 -8.44
CA PRO A 42 -5.46 14.63 -8.03
C PRO A 42 -6.73 14.24 -8.77
N ASP A 43 -6.62 13.98 -10.07
CA ASP A 43 -7.79 13.62 -10.88
C ASP A 43 -8.39 12.28 -10.52
N SER A 44 -7.68 11.45 -9.77
CA SER A 44 -8.11 10.09 -9.45
C SER A 44 -8.37 9.88 -7.96
N ARG A 45 -8.29 10.92 -7.14
CA ARG A 45 -8.35 10.77 -5.69
C ARG A 45 -9.70 10.31 -5.17
N LEU A 46 -10.78 10.55 -5.91
CA LEU A 46 -12.13 10.19 -5.47
C LEU A 46 -12.52 8.75 -5.83
N LYS A 47 -11.61 7.98 -6.44
CA LYS A 47 -11.91 6.64 -6.90
C LYS A 47 -11.54 5.54 -5.91
N GLY A 48 -11.11 5.89 -4.72
CA GLY A 48 -10.73 4.90 -3.71
C GLY A 48 -9.50 4.10 -4.04
N LEU A 49 -8.62 4.63 -4.89
CA LEU A 49 -7.46 3.89 -5.36
C LEU A 49 -6.43 3.65 -4.26
N ALA A 50 -6.23 4.64 -3.38
CA ALA A 50 -5.27 4.48 -2.29
C ALA A 50 -5.65 3.32 -1.39
N GLU A 51 -6.92 3.23 -1.04
CA GLU A 51 -7.40 2.13 -0.19
C GLU A 51 -7.18 0.78 -0.85
N LYS A 52 -7.48 0.71 -2.14
CA LYS A 52 -7.32 -0.53 -2.90
C LYS A 52 -5.86 -0.99 -2.97
N ILE A 53 -4.96 -0.04 -3.21
CA ILE A 53 -3.53 -0.35 -3.31
C ILE A 53 -2.96 -0.77 -1.97
N VAL A 54 -3.31 -0.07 -0.89
CA VAL A 54 -2.81 -0.40 0.45
C VAL A 54 -3.35 -1.76 0.89
N GLU A 55 -4.62 -2.05 0.58
CA GLU A 55 -5.18 -3.36 0.88
C GLU A 55 -4.40 -4.47 0.18
N ALA A 56 -4.06 -4.28 -1.09
CA ALA A 56 -3.26 -5.26 -1.82
C ALA A 56 -1.90 -5.47 -1.16
N GLY A 57 -1.28 -4.40 -0.67
CA GLY A 57 0.00 -4.49 0.02
C GLY A 57 -0.11 -5.30 1.31
N PHE A 58 -1.16 -5.08 2.11
CA PHE A 58 -1.35 -5.85 3.34
C PHE A 58 -1.66 -7.31 3.05
N ARG A 59 -2.44 -7.61 2.00
CA ARG A 59 -2.71 -9.00 1.66
C ARG A 59 -1.46 -9.72 1.21
N TYR A 60 -0.60 -9.05 0.47
CA TYR A 60 0.70 -9.60 0.10
C TYR A 60 1.53 -9.92 1.34
N ALA A 61 1.56 -8.99 2.30
CA ALA A 61 2.28 -9.22 3.55
C ALA A 61 1.71 -10.41 4.31
N GLN A 62 0.38 -10.51 4.35
CA GLN A 62 -0.29 -11.61 5.04
C GLN A 62 0.06 -12.95 4.41
N GLU A 63 0.03 -13.02 3.08
CA GLU A 63 0.29 -14.26 2.36
C GLU A 63 1.74 -14.72 2.48
N ASN A 64 2.65 -13.79 2.72
CA ASN A 64 4.08 -14.08 2.79
C ASN A 64 4.64 -14.03 4.22
N ASN A 65 3.76 -13.88 5.20
CA ASN A 65 4.13 -13.82 6.62
C ASN A 65 5.08 -12.66 6.92
N PHE A 66 4.85 -11.52 6.27
CA PHE A 66 5.61 -10.29 6.54
C PHE A 66 4.88 -9.42 7.55
N LYS A 67 5.64 -8.57 8.25
CA LYS A 67 5.07 -7.51 9.07
C LYS A 67 5.15 -6.19 8.33
N VAL A 68 4.34 -5.22 8.74
CA VAL A 68 4.26 -3.92 8.08
C VAL A 68 4.52 -2.81 9.08
N ILE A 69 5.40 -1.88 8.70
CA ILE A 69 5.58 -0.64 9.46
C ILE A 69 4.81 0.44 8.70
N PRO A 70 3.73 1.00 9.29
CA PRO A 70 2.88 1.97 8.58
C PRO A 70 3.42 3.38 8.74
N THR A 71 4.55 3.68 8.08
CA THR A 71 5.17 5.00 8.16
C THR A 71 4.30 6.08 7.51
N CYS A 72 3.66 5.74 6.38
CA CYS A 72 2.80 6.70 5.68
C CYS A 72 1.58 7.05 6.53
N PRO A 73 1.28 8.34 6.77
CA PRO A 73 0.13 8.73 7.57
C PRO A 73 -1.20 8.22 7.06
N TYR A 74 -1.36 8.12 5.73
CA TYR A 74 -2.59 7.55 5.19
C TYR A 74 -2.80 6.11 5.70
N VAL A 75 -1.73 5.32 5.71
CA VAL A 75 -1.82 3.92 6.13
C VAL A 75 -2.15 3.83 7.62
N SER A 76 -1.40 4.57 8.45
CA SER A 76 -1.55 4.45 9.90
C SER A 76 -2.81 5.13 10.42
N GLN A 77 -3.22 6.25 9.84
CA GLN A 77 -4.29 7.07 10.40
C GLN A 77 -5.63 6.90 9.70
N ALA A 78 -5.64 6.51 8.44
CA ALA A 78 -6.89 6.38 7.69
C ALA A 78 -7.20 4.93 7.36
N PHE A 79 -6.28 4.25 6.67
CA PHE A 79 -6.55 2.90 6.20
C PHE A 79 -6.81 1.91 7.35
N LEU A 80 -5.93 1.90 8.34
CA LEU A 80 -6.04 0.91 9.42
C LEU A 80 -7.23 1.15 10.34
N ARG A 81 -7.79 2.34 10.34
CA ARG A 81 -9.03 2.61 11.09
C ARG A 81 -10.20 1.85 10.49
N LYS A 82 -10.23 1.71 9.16
CA LYS A 82 -11.30 1.00 8.46
C LYS A 82 -11.03 -0.48 8.32
N HIS A 83 -9.77 -0.88 8.28
CA HIS A 83 -9.37 -2.25 8.00
C HIS A 83 -8.59 -2.83 9.17
N LYS A 84 -9.27 -2.96 10.30
CA LYS A 84 -8.65 -3.40 11.56
C LYS A 84 -8.19 -4.86 11.51
N GLU A 85 -8.68 -5.61 10.54
CA GLU A 85 -8.26 -7.01 10.37
C GLU A 85 -6.76 -7.12 10.07
N PHE A 86 -6.13 -6.05 9.61
CA PHE A 86 -4.70 -6.05 9.32
C PHE A 86 -3.82 -5.58 10.48
N LEU A 87 -4.41 -5.14 11.59
CA LEU A 87 -3.63 -4.69 12.75
C LEU A 87 -2.63 -5.73 13.26
N PRO A 88 -2.96 -7.04 13.26
CA PRO A 88 -1.97 -8.03 13.69
C PRO A 88 -0.69 -8.06 12.85
N LEU A 89 -0.72 -7.54 11.63
CA LEU A 89 0.46 -7.48 10.78
C LEU A 89 1.35 -6.29 11.07
N VAL A 90 0.84 -5.30 11.81
CA VAL A 90 1.58 -4.07 12.07
C VAL A 90 2.69 -4.34 13.07
N LYS A 91 3.89 -3.91 12.73
CA LYS A 91 5.05 -3.98 13.61
C LYS A 91 5.20 -2.64 14.33
N SER A 92 5.24 -2.69 15.63
CA SER A 92 5.41 -1.50 16.45
C SER A 92 6.88 -1.22 16.74
#